data_3313f4e8150eb4e85432c93ec0ac5131
#
_entry.id   3313f4e8150eb4e85432c93ec0ac5131
#
_cell.length_a   1.000
_cell.length_b   1.000
_cell.length_c   1.000
_cell.angle_alpha   90.00
_cell.angle_beta   90.00
_cell.angle_gamma   90.00
#
_symmetry.space_group_name_H-M   'P 1'
#
loop_
_entity.id
_entity.type
_entity.pdbx_description
1 polymer ?
#
loop_
_entity_poly.entity_id
_entity_poly.type
_entity_poly.pdbx_seq_one_letter_code
_entity_poly.pdbx_strand_id
1 'polypeptide(L)'
;MLIVPFLFLFHFSNAEFAEVSTPYGRVQGSLRNTSKLTPFYSFQGLPFAAPPVGNLRLLPPQPPTSWDTPLDLTGILSINFQISYLVTKFYLLVIYLCMNIYFFLNLGDSDILCPQLTNTVSGDLIGQEDCLYLNIYTPADLNQGETSSLPVVVWIYGGGFITGSARITDYGPEKWLDQGILVVAMNYR
;
A
#
# COMPACT_ATOMS: atom_id res chain seq x y z
N MET A 1 15.02 43.25 -20.18
CA MET A 1 14.40 41.92 -20.38
C MET A 1 14.03 41.42 -19.00
N LEU A 2 12.77 41.64 -18.56
CA LEU A 2 12.30 41.27 -17.24
C LEU A 2 11.98 39.78 -17.25
N ILE A 3 12.70 38.99 -16.44
CA ILE A 3 12.36 37.57 -16.16
C ILE A 3 11.33 37.60 -15.05
N VAL A 4 10.07 37.27 -15.40
CA VAL A 4 9.00 37.05 -14.42
C VAL A 4 9.22 35.67 -13.83
N PRO A 5 9.44 35.52 -12.53
CA PRO A 5 9.49 34.19 -11.92
C PRO A 5 8.08 33.59 -11.91
N PHE A 6 7.86 32.54 -12.67
CA PHE A 6 6.69 31.69 -12.55
C PHE A 6 6.75 30.98 -11.19
N LEU A 7 6.03 31.50 -10.21
CA LEU A 7 5.78 30.79 -8.95
C LEU A 7 4.82 29.64 -9.26
N PHE A 8 5.35 28.42 -9.41
CA PHE A 8 4.55 27.20 -9.34
C PHE A 8 4.11 27.02 -7.88
N LEU A 9 2.88 27.42 -7.57
CA LEU A 9 2.20 27.00 -6.35
C LEU A 9 1.90 25.52 -6.47
N PHE A 10 2.80 24.68 -5.93
CA PHE A 10 2.47 23.28 -5.68
C PHE A 10 1.39 23.25 -4.59
N HIS A 11 0.16 23.00 -4.99
CA HIS A 11 -0.85 22.53 -4.05
C HIS A 11 -0.42 21.12 -3.61
N PHE A 12 0.20 21.02 -2.44
CA PHE A 12 0.25 19.75 -1.72
C PHE A 12 -1.20 19.46 -1.32
N SER A 13 -1.83 18.56 -2.02
CA SER A 13 -3.04 17.92 -1.55
C SER A 13 -2.67 17.30 -0.20
N ASN A 14 -3.27 17.78 0.89
CA ASN A 14 -3.18 17.09 2.17
C ASN A 14 -3.74 15.70 1.93
N ALA A 15 -2.87 14.68 2.00
CA ALA A 15 -3.32 13.30 1.94
C ALA A 15 -4.24 13.11 3.15
N GLU A 16 -5.52 12.86 2.90
CA GLU A 16 -6.47 12.58 3.96
C GLU A 16 -6.24 11.15 4.42
N PHE A 17 -6.02 10.99 5.72
CA PHE A 17 -5.75 9.69 6.35
C PHE A 17 -6.95 9.31 7.21
N ALA A 18 -7.22 8.03 7.32
CA ALA A 18 -8.14 7.49 8.32
C ALA A 18 -7.38 6.57 9.28
N GLU A 19 -7.66 6.72 10.57
CA GLU A 19 -7.15 5.83 11.61
C GLU A 19 -8.29 4.92 12.09
N VAL A 20 -8.02 3.61 12.13
CA VAL A 20 -8.97 2.59 12.58
C VAL A 20 -8.35 1.77 13.69
N SER A 21 -9.15 1.49 14.73
CA SER A 21 -8.74 0.59 15.82
C SER A 21 -9.05 -0.85 15.48
N THR A 22 -8.06 -1.72 15.68
CA THR A 22 -8.21 -3.17 15.58
C THR A 22 -7.97 -3.82 16.94
N PRO A 23 -8.31 -5.11 17.13
CA PRO A 23 -7.98 -5.82 18.37
C PRO A 23 -6.47 -5.88 18.70
N TYR A 24 -5.61 -5.66 17.71
CA TYR A 24 -4.16 -5.74 17.88
C TYR A 24 -3.47 -4.37 17.99
N GLY A 25 -4.16 -3.29 17.63
CA GLY A 25 -3.63 -1.93 17.67
C GLY A 25 -4.29 -1.04 16.62
N ARG A 26 -3.85 0.22 16.52
CA ARG A 26 -4.37 1.18 15.55
C ARG A 26 -3.64 1.06 14.21
N VAL A 27 -4.35 1.35 13.14
CA VAL A 27 -3.82 1.34 11.77
C VAL A 27 -4.21 2.61 11.06
N GLN A 28 -3.34 3.13 10.20
CA GLN A 28 -3.58 4.33 9.41
C GLN A 28 -3.59 3.97 7.93
N GLY A 29 -4.66 4.33 7.23
CA GLY A 29 -4.83 4.16 5.79
C GLY A 29 -4.89 5.50 5.05
N SER A 30 -4.76 5.48 3.73
CA SER A 30 -4.82 6.66 2.86
C SER A 30 -6.14 6.74 2.11
N LEU A 31 -6.67 7.97 1.96
CA LEU A 31 -7.77 8.24 1.04
C LEU A 31 -7.25 8.27 -0.40
N ARG A 32 -7.89 7.53 -1.27
CA ARG A 32 -7.60 7.43 -2.71
C ARG A 32 -8.89 7.55 -3.52
N ASN A 33 -8.75 7.68 -4.83
CA ASN A 33 -9.88 7.69 -5.75
C ASN A 33 -9.71 6.60 -6.80
N THR A 34 -10.84 5.98 -7.19
CA THR A 34 -10.88 5.12 -8.37
C THR A 34 -10.72 5.95 -9.65
N SER A 35 -10.58 5.30 -10.78
CA SER A 35 -10.58 5.96 -12.11
C SER A 35 -11.88 6.73 -12.40
N LYS A 36 -12.98 6.39 -11.74
CA LYS A 36 -14.25 7.14 -11.79
C LYS A 36 -14.40 8.19 -10.70
N LEU A 37 -13.33 8.49 -9.97
CA LEU A 37 -13.30 9.45 -8.88
C LEU A 37 -14.15 9.05 -7.66
N THR A 38 -14.48 7.76 -7.50
CA THR A 38 -15.09 7.26 -6.27
C THR A 38 -14.03 7.24 -5.15
N PRO A 39 -14.25 7.98 -4.04
CA PRO A 39 -13.31 7.98 -2.94
C PRO A 39 -13.33 6.63 -2.21
N PHE A 40 -12.16 6.18 -1.76
CA PHE A 40 -12.03 4.97 -0.94
C PHE A 40 -10.80 5.06 -0.02
N TYR A 41 -10.87 4.41 1.13
CA TYR A 41 -9.72 4.23 2.00
C TYR A 41 -8.98 2.94 1.68
N SER A 42 -7.64 3.04 1.66
CA SER A 42 -6.71 1.96 1.34
C SER A 42 -5.83 1.70 2.55
N PHE A 43 -5.87 0.47 3.06
CA PHE A 43 -4.99 -0.04 4.12
C PHE A 43 -4.19 -1.20 3.54
N GLN A 44 -2.88 -1.03 3.38
CA GLN A 44 -2.04 -2.01 2.70
C GLN A 44 -0.97 -2.57 3.63
N GLY A 45 -0.82 -3.89 3.63
CA GLY A 45 0.18 -4.56 4.44
C GLY A 45 -0.23 -4.74 5.91
N LEU A 46 -1.52 -4.97 6.20
CA LEU A 46 -1.99 -5.30 7.54
C LEU A 46 -1.56 -6.73 7.91
N PRO A 47 -0.75 -6.95 8.95
CA PRO A 47 -0.40 -8.29 9.39
C PRO A 47 -1.62 -9.01 9.97
N PHE A 48 -1.97 -10.17 9.44
CA PHE A 48 -3.06 -10.99 9.98
C PHE A 48 -2.56 -12.22 10.75
N ALA A 49 -1.25 -12.47 10.72
CA ALA A 49 -0.58 -13.52 11.47
C ALA A 49 0.82 -13.09 11.89
N ALA A 50 1.39 -13.77 12.88
CA ALA A 50 2.79 -13.62 13.23
C ALA A 50 3.68 -14.05 12.06
N PRO A 51 4.87 -13.42 11.87
CA PRO A 51 5.80 -13.79 10.82
C PRO A 51 6.12 -15.30 10.87
N PRO A 52 5.89 -16.06 9.78
CA PRO A 52 6.09 -17.49 9.75
C PRO A 52 7.56 -17.88 9.53
N VAL A 53 8.45 -17.35 10.36
CA VAL A 53 9.90 -17.51 10.26
C VAL A 53 10.46 -18.37 11.38
N GLY A 54 11.67 -18.89 11.24
CA GLY A 54 12.35 -19.68 12.27
C GLY A 54 11.50 -20.87 12.71
N ASN A 55 11.17 -20.95 14.00
CA ASN A 55 10.38 -22.04 14.58
C ASN A 55 8.92 -22.05 14.15
N LEU A 56 8.41 -20.96 13.57
CA LEU A 56 7.03 -20.87 13.05
C LEU A 56 6.93 -21.25 11.57
N ARG A 57 8.06 -21.51 10.90
CA ARG A 57 8.07 -21.96 9.50
C ARG A 57 7.32 -23.26 9.37
N LEU A 58 6.43 -23.34 8.38
CA LEU A 58 5.59 -24.52 8.07
C LEU A 58 4.60 -24.93 9.17
N LEU A 59 4.52 -24.17 10.28
CA LEU A 59 3.49 -24.38 11.29
C LEU A 59 2.20 -23.61 10.95
N PRO A 60 1.04 -24.02 11.52
CA PRO A 60 -0.18 -23.24 11.39
C PRO A 60 0.04 -21.78 11.82
N PRO A 61 -0.59 -20.79 11.13
CA PRO A 61 -0.45 -19.39 11.48
C PRO A 61 -0.80 -19.12 12.94
N GLN A 62 -0.02 -18.27 13.60
CA GLN A 62 -0.28 -17.78 14.94
C GLN A 62 -0.80 -16.35 14.89
N PRO A 63 -1.60 -15.88 15.86
CA PRO A 63 -2.05 -14.49 15.91
C PRO A 63 -0.88 -13.51 15.85
N PRO A 64 -1.04 -12.33 15.22
CA PRO A 64 -0.01 -11.32 15.20
C PRO A 64 0.21 -10.74 16.60
N THR A 65 1.39 -10.20 16.84
CA THR A 65 1.70 -9.46 18.07
C THR A 65 0.99 -8.11 18.04
N SER A 66 0.42 -7.70 19.17
CA SER A 66 -0.16 -6.35 19.30
C SER A 66 0.90 -5.27 19.20
N TRP A 67 0.49 -4.09 18.73
CA TRP A 67 1.34 -2.91 18.58
C TRP A 67 0.73 -1.70 19.27
N ASP A 68 1.58 -0.84 19.84
CA ASP A 68 1.16 0.35 20.59
C ASP A 68 1.09 1.60 19.72
N THR A 69 1.98 1.71 18.72
CA THR A 69 1.99 2.82 17.76
C THR A 69 1.16 2.47 16.54
N PRO A 70 0.38 3.41 15.97
CA PRO A 70 -0.37 3.15 14.74
C PRO A 70 0.54 2.63 13.62
N LEU A 71 0.15 1.54 12.98
CA LEU A 71 0.84 1.06 11.78
C LEU A 71 0.50 1.95 10.60
N ASP A 72 1.51 2.41 9.89
CA ASP A 72 1.35 3.12 8.62
C ASP A 72 1.06 2.11 7.50
N LEU A 73 -0.20 2.03 7.10
CA LEU A 73 -0.70 1.17 6.02
C LEU A 73 -1.14 1.99 4.80
N THR A 74 -0.60 3.19 4.65
CA THR A 74 -0.97 4.09 3.53
C THR A 74 -0.46 3.58 2.19
N GLY A 75 0.48 2.64 2.19
CA GLY A 75 1.18 2.19 1.00
C GLY A 75 2.11 3.26 0.40
N ILE A 76 2.33 4.35 1.13
CA ILE A 76 3.27 5.41 0.74
C ILE A 76 4.54 5.19 1.55
N LEU A 77 5.65 4.87 0.90
CA LEU A 77 6.94 4.88 1.58
C LEU A 77 7.26 6.32 2.00
N SER A 78 7.19 6.58 3.31
CA SER A 78 7.70 7.84 3.88
C SER A 78 9.21 7.82 3.78
N ILE A 79 9.74 8.28 2.65
CA ILE A 79 11.16 8.56 2.53
C ILE A 79 11.41 9.84 3.32
N ASN A 80 11.86 9.72 4.56
CA ASN A 80 12.42 10.81 5.32
C ASN A 80 13.72 11.28 4.65
N PHE A 81 13.58 12.16 3.66
CA PHE A 81 14.72 12.87 3.09
C PHE A 81 15.18 13.91 4.12
N GLN A 82 16.18 13.57 4.90
CA GLN A 82 16.99 14.58 5.57
C GLN A 82 17.75 15.35 4.49
N ILE A 83 17.22 16.53 4.12
CA ILE A 83 17.94 17.50 3.26
C ILE A 83 19.09 18.04 4.10
N SER A 84 20.22 17.38 4.03
CA SER A 84 21.48 17.89 4.54
C SER A 84 22.29 18.44 3.36
N TYR A 85 22.24 19.78 3.23
CA TYR A 85 23.19 20.67 2.56
C TYR A 85 23.92 20.17 1.29
N LEU A 86 23.62 20.73 0.13
CA LEU A 86 24.54 21.60 -0.64
C LEU A 86 23.95 22.00 -1.99
N VAL A 87 23.74 23.29 -2.12
CA VAL A 87 23.40 24.00 -3.36
C VAL A 87 24.60 23.92 -4.31
N THR A 88 24.58 23.00 -5.27
CA THR A 88 25.35 23.15 -6.52
C THR A 88 24.78 22.25 -7.62
N LYS A 89 24.28 22.94 -8.67
CA LYS A 89 23.86 22.44 -9.99
C LYS A 89 22.36 22.24 -10.19
N PHE A 90 21.73 23.33 -10.59
CA PHE A 90 20.36 23.44 -11.03
C PHE A 90 19.90 22.41 -12.08
N TYR A 91 20.82 21.83 -12.86
CA TYR A 91 20.51 20.82 -13.88
C TYR A 91 20.26 19.42 -13.32
N LEU A 92 20.94 19.03 -12.25
CA LEU A 92 20.70 17.74 -11.59
C LEU A 92 19.40 17.74 -10.80
N LEU A 93 18.96 18.89 -10.30
CA LEU A 93 17.70 19.03 -9.56
C LEU A 93 16.48 18.77 -10.44
N VAL A 94 16.47 19.20 -11.70
CA VAL A 94 15.34 18.99 -12.63
C VAL A 94 15.25 17.51 -13.04
N ILE A 95 16.37 16.85 -13.33
CA ILE A 95 16.39 15.42 -13.64
C ILE A 95 16.01 14.60 -12.41
N TYR A 96 16.49 14.99 -11.23
CA TYR A 96 16.17 14.34 -9.97
C TYR A 96 14.68 14.51 -9.60
N LEU A 97 14.09 15.68 -9.83
CA LEU A 97 12.65 15.91 -9.65
C LEU A 97 11.81 15.13 -10.66
N CYS A 98 12.20 15.05 -11.93
CA CYS A 98 11.49 14.23 -12.92
C CYS A 98 11.58 12.74 -12.60
N MET A 99 12.73 12.24 -12.19
CA MET A 99 12.88 10.83 -11.77
C MET A 99 12.12 10.53 -10.47
N ASN A 100 12.09 11.46 -9.50
CA ASN A 100 11.33 11.28 -8.27
C ASN A 100 9.82 11.38 -8.48
N ILE A 101 9.33 12.22 -9.38
CA ILE A 101 7.89 12.25 -9.73
C ILE A 101 7.49 10.92 -10.38
N TYR A 102 8.32 10.31 -11.23
CA TYR A 102 8.07 8.99 -11.80
C TYR A 102 8.15 7.88 -10.74
N PHE A 103 9.05 7.99 -9.79
CA PHE A 103 9.21 7.08 -8.66
C PHE A 103 8.03 7.20 -7.67
N PHE A 104 7.57 8.44 -7.37
CA PHE A 104 6.40 8.68 -6.50
C PHE A 104 5.08 8.19 -7.09
N LEU A 105 4.94 8.15 -8.41
CA LEU A 105 3.72 7.66 -9.05
C LEU A 105 3.59 6.13 -9.08
N ASN A 106 4.66 5.40 -8.80
CA ASN A 106 4.69 3.92 -8.81
C ASN A 106 4.91 3.26 -7.45
N LEU A 107 5.02 4.01 -6.34
CA LEU A 107 5.34 3.48 -5.02
C LEU A 107 4.15 3.46 -4.06
N GLY A 108 3.01 3.03 -4.52
CA GLY A 108 1.78 2.99 -3.72
C GLY A 108 1.28 1.60 -3.39
N ASP A 109 2.12 0.58 -3.47
CA ASP A 109 1.71 -0.79 -3.23
C ASP A 109 2.63 -1.45 -2.20
N SER A 110 2.07 -2.25 -1.29
CA SER A 110 2.91 -3.08 -0.44
C SER A 110 3.54 -4.17 -1.32
N ASP A 111 4.83 -4.05 -1.59
CA ASP A 111 5.58 -5.02 -2.40
C ASP A 111 5.85 -6.36 -1.68
N ILE A 112 5.07 -6.65 -0.64
CA ILE A 112 5.23 -7.88 0.14
C ILE A 112 4.70 -9.05 -0.67
N LEU A 113 5.63 -9.93 -1.06
CA LEU A 113 5.35 -11.19 -1.75
C LEU A 113 5.75 -12.37 -0.88
N CYS A 114 4.96 -13.44 -0.91
CA CYS A 114 5.44 -14.71 -0.37
C CYS A 114 6.50 -15.32 -1.30
N PRO A 115 7.39 -16.20 -0.80
CA PRO A 115 8.43 -16.82 -1.61
C PRO A 115 7.85 -17.50 -2.83
N GLN A 116 8.31 -17.13 -4.00
CA GLN A 116 7.82 -17.63 -5.27
C GLN A 116 8.87 -17.49 -6.37
N LEU A 117 8.69 -18.24 -7.46
CA LEU A 117 9.54 -18.09 -8.63
C LEU A 117 8.99 -16.99 -9.54
N THR A 118 9.87 -16.20 -10.13
CA THR A 118 9.47 -15.28 -11.20
C THR A 118 8.97 -16.09 -12.40
N ASN A 119 8.02 -15.52 -13.15
CA ASN A 119 7.56 -16.11 -14.42
C ASN A 119 8.60 -15.95 -15.55
N THR A 120 9.81 -15.56 -15.23
CA THR A 120 10.89 -15.40 -16.19
C THR A 120 11.58 -16.74 -16.46
N VAL A 121 12.19 -16.86 -17.61
CA VAL A 121 12.93 -18.06 -18.02
C VAL A 121 14.07 -18.42 -17.05
N SER A 122 14.57 -17.43 -16.29
CA SER A 122 15.60 -17.61 -15.27
C SER A 122 15.10 -18.29 -13.99
N GLY A 123 13.80 -18.16 -13.69
CA GLY A 123 13.20 -18.78 -12.50
C GLY A 123 13.77 -18.24 -11.18
N ASP A 124 14.09 -16.95 -11.11
CA ASP A 124 14.65 -16.34 -9.90
C ASP A 124 13.65 -16.42 -8.73
N LEU A 125 14.15 -16.74 -7.53
CA LEU A 125 13.37 -16.71 -6.31
C LEU A 125 13.17 -15.27 -5.84
N ILE A 126 11.92 -14.88 -5.65
CA ILE A 126 11.54 -13.56 -5.12
C ILE A 126 10.64 -13.72 -3.90
N GLY A 127 10.40 -12.60 -3.19
CA GLY A 127 9.55 -12.58 -2.01
C GLY A 127 10.29 -12.90 -0.72
N GLN A 128 9.54 -12.96 0.37
CA GLN A 128 10.07 -13.16 1.72
C GLN A 128 9.13 -14.05 2.53
N GLU A 129 9.66 -14.76 3.54
CA GLU A 129 8.83 -15.64 4.38
C GLU A 129 7.85 -14.87 5.25
N ASP A 130 8.23 -13.67 5.73
CA ASP A 130 7.33 -12.76 6.43
C ASP A 130 6.41 -12.08 5.41
N CYS A 131 5.35 -12.77 5.01
CA CYS A 131 4.46 -12.36 3.94
C CYS A 131 2.97 -12.45 4.26
N LEU A 132 2.58 -12.85 5.49
CA LEU A 132 1.17 -13.05 5.87
C LEU A 132 0.50 -11.71 6.18
N TYR A 133 0.28 -10.93 5.14
CA TYR A 133 -0.33 -9.62 5.15
C TYR A 133 -1.55 -9.58 4.24
N LEU A 134 -2.48 -8.71 4.57
CA LEU A 134 -3.66 -8.43 3.75
C LEU A 134 -3.80 -6.93 3.48
N ASN A 135 -4.55 -6.63 2.44
CA ASN A 135 -4.89 -5.28 2.02
C ASN A 135 -6.41 -5.11 2.12
N ILE A 136 -6.87 -3.97 2.63
CA ILE A 136 -8.29 -3.64 2.74
C ILE A 136 -8.55 -2.36 1.96
N TYR A 137 -9.59 -2.39 1.14
CA TYR A 137 -10.05 -1.25 0.35
C TYR A 137 -11.52 -1.04 0.62
N THR A 138 -11.90 0.13 1.13
CA THR A 138 -13.28 0.41 1.52
C THR A 138 -13.78 1.75 0.99
N PRO A 139 -14.95 1.78 0.32
CA PRO A 139 -15.59 3.02 -0.09
C PRO A 139 -16.41 3.67 1.04
N ALA A 140 -16.41 3.10 2.26
CA ALA A 140 -17.09 3.69 3.42
C ALA A 140 -16.43 5.00 3.83
N ASP A 141 -17.21 6.00 4.20
CA ASP A 141 -16.70 7.22 4.82
C ASP A 141 -16.39 6.97 6.29
N LEU A 142 -15.13 6.68 6.58
CA LEU A 142 -14.66 6.35 7.93
C LEU A 142 -14.63 7.57 8.86
N ASN A 143 -14.69 8.80 8.34
CA ASN A 143 -14.65 10.04 9.13
C ASN A 143 -16.03 10.41 9.70
N GLN A 144 -17.12 9.91 9.12
CA GLN A 144 -18.47 10.22 9.59
C GLN A 144 -18.97 9.28 10.68
N GLY A 145 -18.16 8.30 11.12
CA GLY A 145 -18.55 7.35 12.16
C GLY A 145 -19.70 6.42 11.75
N GLU A 146 -20.04 6.39 10.49
CA GLU A 146 -21.07 5.51 9.97
C GLU A 146 -20.57 4.07 9.92
N THR A 147 -21.20 3.21 10.71
CA THR A 147 -21.09 1.75 10.57
C THR A 147 -21.95 1.29 9.41
N SER A 148 -21.58 1.65 8.18
CA SER A 148 -22.29 1.13 7.02
C SER A 148 -21.93 -0.35 6.85
N SER A 149 -22.95 -1.21 6.86
CA SER A 149 -22.77 -2.63 6.56
C SER A 149 -22.60 -2.77 5.04
N LEU A 150 -21.35 -2.78 4.58
CA LEU A 150 -21.03 -3.00 3.18
C LEU A 150 -20.87 -4.50 2.88
N PRO A 151 -21.25 -4.96 1.69
CA PRO A 151 -20.87 -6.28 1.25
C PRO A 151 -19.34 -6.37 1.13
N VAL A 152 -18.77 -7.53 1.51
CA VAL A 152 -17.34 -7.78 1.51
C VAL A 152 -16.99 -8.85 0.51
N VAL A 153 -16.01 -8.57 -0.34
CA VAL A 153 -15.37 -9.55 -1.23
C VAL A 153 -13.97 -9.83 -0.70
N VAL A 154 -13.68 -11.10 -0.43
CA VAL A 154 -12.34 -11.57 -0.12
C VAL A 154 -11.72 -12.14 -1.39
N TRP A 155 -10.65 -11.50 -1.87
CA TRP A 155 -9.93 -11.93 -3.06
C TRP A 155 -8.76 -12.83 -2.69
N ILE A 156 -8.79 -14.06 -3.20
CA ILE A 156 -7.70 -15.04 -3.10
C ILE A 156 -7.15 -15.23 -4.51
N TYR A 157 -5.93 -14.76 -4.74
CA TYR A 157 -5.32 -14.83 -6.06
C TYR A 157 -5.00 -16.26 -6.49
N GLY A 158 -5.09 -16.50 -7.80
CA GLY A 158 -4.62 -17.73 -8.42
C GLY A 158 -3.13 -17.64 -8.77
N GLY A 159 -2.58 -18.71 -9.37
CA GLY A 159 -1.18 -18.76 -9.84
C GLY A 159 -0.59 -20.18 -9.76
N GLY A 160 -1.45 -21.20 -9.78
CA GLY A 160 -1.02 -22.62 -9.78
C GLY A 160 -0.27 -23.04 -8.53
N PHE A 161 -0.44 -22.34 -7.41
CA PHE A 161 0.29 -22.52 -6.13
C PHE A 161 1.80 -22.24 -6.23
N ILE A 162 2.26 -21.57 -7.26
CA ILE A 162 3.69 -21.29 -7.49
C ILE A 162 4.00 -19.81 -7.64
N THR A 163 3.00 -18.96 -7.91
CA THR A 163 3.16 -17.51 -8.09
C THR A 163 1.87 -16.78 -7.79
N GLY A 164 1.97 -15.47 -7.54
CA GLY A 164 0.85 -14.58 -7.33
C GLY A 164 1.05 -13.62 -6.17
N SER A 165 0.16 -12.63 -6.05
CA SER A 165 0.22 -11.64 -4.97
C SER A 165 -1.14 -11.01 -4.69
N ALA A 166 -1.24 -10.34 -3.54
CA ALA A 166 -2.40 -9.52 -3.19
C ALA A 166 -2.22 -8.05 -3.56
N ARG A 167 -1.25 -7.70 -4.42
CA ARG A 167 -0.95 -6.31 -4.78
C ARG A 167 -2.08 -5.67 -5.57
N ILE A 168 -2.33 -4.38 -5.29
CA ILE A 168 -3.33 -3.59 -6.00
C ILE A 168 -3.00 -3.45 -7.50
N THR A 169 -1.72 -3.44 -7.85
CA THR A 169 -1.23 -3.36 -9.23
C THR A 169 -1.56 -4.60 -10.04
N ASP A 170 -1.68 -5.76 -9.39
CA ASP A 170 -1.98 -7.02 -10.05
C ASP A 170 -3.50 -7.23 -10.20
N TYR A 171 -4.27 -6.82 -9.16
CA TYR A 171 -5.72 -7.03 -9.09
C TYR A 171 -6.41 -5.82 -8.48
N GLY A 172 -6.51 -4.74 -9.26
CA GLY A 172 -7.13 -3.48 -8.80
C GLY A 172 -8.56 -3.66 -8.31
N PRO A 173 -8.91 -3.14 -7.11
CA PRO A 173 -10.23 -3.29 -6.51
C PRO A 173 -11.28 -2.32 -7.08
N GLU A 174 -10.89 -1.38 -7.95
CA GLU A 174 -11.69 -0.21 -8.35
C GLU A 174 -13.12 -0.54 -8.79
N LYS A 175 -13.30 -1.60 -9.60
CA LYS A 175 -14.63 -1.97 -10.11
C LYS A 175 -15.60 -2.41 -9.02
N TRP A 176 -15.07 -3.00 -7.95
CA TRP A 176 -15.85 -3.41 -6.78
C TRP A 176 -16.17 -2.22 -5.90
N LEU A 177 -15.19 -1.34 -5.69
CA LEU A 177 -15.34 -0.11 -4.91
C LEU A 177 -16.38 0.83 -5.53
N ASP A 178 -16.40 0.94 -6.86
CA ASP A 178 -17.40 1.71 -7.62
C ASP A 178 -18.85 1.18 -7.44
N GLN A 179 -18.99 -0.05 -6.95
CA GLN A 179 -20.29 -0.67 -6.63
C GLN A 179 -20.62 -0.65 -5.13
N GLY A 180 -19.82 0.06 -4.33
CA GLY A 180 -20.01 0.11 -2.87
C GLY A 180 -19.61 -1.18 -2.16
N ILE A 181 -18.69 -1.96 -2.71
CA ILE A 181 -18.23 -3.24 -2.13
C ILE A 181 -16.86 -3.05 -1.51
N LEU A 182 -16.67 -3.47 -0.26
CA LEU A 182 -15.39 -3.55 0.40
C LEU A 182 -14.60 -4.74 -0.12
N VAL A 183 -13.33 -4.54 -0.45
CA VAL A 183 -12.44 -5.60 -0.97
C VAL A 183 -11.34 -5.88 0.04
N VAL A 184 -11.12 -7.16 0.33
CA VAL A 184 -9.97 -7.66 1.09
C VAL A 184 -9.15 -8.54 0.16
N ALA A 185 -7.89 -8.22 -0.05
CA ALA A 185 -6.95 -9.05 -0.79
C ALA A 185 -5.85 -9.53 0.17
N MET A 186 -5.56 -10.84 0.18
CA MET A 186 -4.64 -11.40 1.15
C MET A 186 -3.57 -12.25 0.50
N ASN A 187 -2.35 -12.15 1.04
CA ASN A 187 -1.30 -13.10 0.73
C ASN A 187 -1.55 -14.43 1.46
N TYR A 188 -1.12 -15.51 0.86
CA TYR A 188 -1.13 -16.85 1.46
C TYR A 188 0.11 -17.65 1.04
N ARG A 189 0.46 -18.67 1.77
CA ARG A 189 1.62 -19.55 1.54
C ARG A 189 1.20 -21.01 1.38
#